data_c30ed64e6d0a03e80f3da21a3520f41d
#
_entry.id   c30ed64e6d0a03e80f3da21a3520f41d
#
_cell.length_a   1.000
_cell.length_b   1.000
_cell.length_c   1.000
_cell.angle_alpha   90.00
_cell.angle_beta   90.00
_cell.angle_gamma   90.00
#
_symmetry.space_group_name_H-M   'P 1'
#
loop_
_entity.id
_entity.type
_entity.pdbx_description
1 polymer ?
#
loop_
_entity_poly.entity_id
_entity_poly.type
_entity_poly.pdbx_seq_one_letter_code
_entity_poly.pdbx_strand_id
1 'polypeptide(L)'
;MNLTKEQEEIINTKELSFKINAVAGSGKTTTLLEYAKKNSHLKILYLAYNKSLQTSLQEKLKDYKLPYLQISTIHSLAYNKIEAYNYALTADLKNHVIEKIITTYELREHQKAYYPIAEYIALIKDLVNFYCNSSLIALDSKLLESYKKQSDLGAKVLELL
;
A
#
# COMPACT_ATOMS: atom_id res chain seq x y z
N MET A 1 15.78 -30.66 11.45
CA MET A 1 15.55 -29.47 12.29
C MET A 1 14.40 -29.82 13.23
N ASN A 2 14.58 -29.70 14.54
CA ASN A 2 13.49 -30.03 15.47
C ASN A 2 12.56 -28.85 15.60
N LEU A 3 11.34 -29.00 15.19
CA LEU A 3 10.27 -28.00 15.35
C LEU A 3 9.72 -28.06 16.79
N THR A 4 9.25 -26.93 17.31
CA THR A 4 8.48 -26.93 18.56
C THR A 4 7.05 -27.41 18.30
N LYS A 5 6.34 -27.85 19.35
CA LYS A 5 4.94 -28.25 19.22
C LYS A 5 4.06 -27.15 18.62
N GLU A 6 4.26 -25.90 19.04
CA GLU A 6 3.55 -24.74 18.51
C GLU A 6 3.82 -24.51 17.01
N GLN A 7 5.07 -24.70 16.58
CA GLN A 7 5.43 -24.61 15.16
C GLN A 7 4.76 -25.73 14.35
N GLU A 8 4.70 -26.95 14.90
CA GLU A 8 4.00 -28.08 14.27
C GLU A 8 2.52 -27.82 14.16
N GLU A 9 1.87 -27.25 15.17
CA GLU A 9 0.47 -26.84 15.14
C GLU A 9 0.20 -25.84 14.02
N ILE A 10 1.02 -24.79 13.90
CA ILE A 10 0.93 -23.79 12.84
C ILE A 10 1.07 -24.44 11.45
N ILE A 11 2.06 -25.32 11.27
CA ILE A 11 2.32 -25.98 9.99
C ILE A 11 1.17 -26.91 9.60
N ASN A 12 0.44 -27.44 10.58
CA ASN A 12 -0.69 -28.37 10.39
C ASN A 12 -2.05 -27.68 10.34
N THR A 13 -2.12 -26.35 10.57
CA THR A 13 -3.40 -25.66 10.62
C THR A 13 -4.17 -25.77 9.30
N LYS A 14 -5.48 -25.91 9.42
CA LYS A 14 -6.44 -25.87 8.31
C LYS A 14 -7.28 -24.58 8.31
N GLU A 15 -6.96 -23.68 9.24
CA GLU A 15 -7.65 -22.40 9.36
C GLU A 15 -7.41 -21.54 8.10
N LEU A 16 -8.49 -20.91 7.61
CA LEU A 16 -8.43 -20.03 6.43
C LEU A 16 -7.70 -18.70 6.72
N SER A 17 -7.72 -18.26 7.98
CA SER A 17 -7.05 -17.05 8.43
C SER A 17 -6.58 -17.22 9.86
N PHE A 18 -5.32 -16.93 10.14
CA PHE A 18 -4.76 -17.01 11.49
C PHE A 18 -3.64 -16.00 11.69
N LYS A 19 -3.39 -15.64 12.95
CA LYS A 19 -2.35 -14.71 13.35
C LYS A 19 -1.32 -15.42 14.22
N ILE A 20 -0.03 -15.27 13.88
CA ILE A 20 1.08 -15.81 14.67
C ILE A 20 1.71 -14.67 15.46
N ASN A 21 1.60 -14.74 16.79
CA ASN A 21 2.31 -13.85 17.69
C ASN A 21 3.64 -14.51 18.10
N ALA A 22 4.76 -13.92 17.75
CA ALA A 22 6.05 -14.53 18.00
C ALA A 22 7.14 -13.47 18.21
N VAL A 23 8.00 -13.66 19.20
CA VAL A 23 9.11 -12.76 19.51
C VAL A 23 10.22 -12.82 18.45
N ALA A 24 11.13 -11.85 18.45
CA ALA A 24 12.28 -11.86 17.57
C ALA A 24 13.14 -13.13 17.80
N GLY A 25 13.61 -13.76 16.74
CA GLY A 25 14.42 -14.99 16.82
C GLY A 25 13.65 -16.30 17.06
N SER A 26 12.34 -16.28 17.27
CA SER A 26 11.52 -17.49 17.53
C SER A 26 11.32 -18.43 16.33
N GLY A 27 11.96 -18.17 15.19
CA GLY A 27 11.84 -19.01 14.01
C GLY A 27 10.61 -18.74 13.14
N LYS A 28 9.97 -17.56 13.22
CA LYS A 28 8.79 -17.19 12.37
C LYS A 28 8.96 -17.52 10.90
N THR A 29 10.06 -17.08 10.32
CA THR A 29 10.36 -17.31 8.91
C THR A 29 10.48 -18.79 8.60
N THR A 30 11.18 -19.53 9.46
CA THR A 30 11.35 -20.99 9.32
C THR A 30 9.99 -21.70 9.36
N THR A 31 9.13 -21.34 10.32
CA THR A 31 7.78 -21.90 10.43
C THR A 31 6.95 -21.66 9.18
N LEU A 32 6.98 -20.42 8.63
CA LEU A 32 6.27 -20.09 7.40
C LEU A 32 6.81 -20.83 6.16
N LEU A 33 8.13 -21.06 6.10
CA LEU A 33 8.74 -21.84 5.03
C LEU A 33 8.38 -23.33 5.12
N GLU A 34 8.38 -23.91 6.32
CA GLU A 34 7.95 -25.29 6.52
C GLU A 34 6.44 -25.46 6.23
N TYR A 35 5.61 -24.46 6.59
CA TYR A 35 4.22 -24.40 6.17
C TYR A 35 4.09 -24.41 4.64
N ALA A 36 4.88 -23.59 3.95
CA ALA A 36 4.89 -23.54 2.49
C ALA A 36 5.31 -24.88 1.87
N LYS A 37 6.36 -25.52 2.38
CA LYS A 37 6.82 -26.83 1.91
C LYS A 37 5.73 -27.90 2.04
N LYS A 38 5.06 -27.92 3.18
CA LYS A 38 3.99 -28.88 3.44
C LYS A 38 2.79 -28.68 2.51
N ASN A 39 2.49 -27.44 2.16
CA ASN A 39 1.38 -27.06 1.30
C ASN A 39 1.82 -26.84 -0.15
N SER A 40 2.73 -27.65 -0.67
CA SER A 40 3.33 -27.53 -2.00
C SER A 40 2.31 -27.64 -3.16
N HIS A 41 1.11 -28.10 -2.91
CA HIS A 41 0.00 -28.14 -3.85
C HIS A 41 -0.68 -26.78 -4.06
N LEU A 42 -0.37 -25.79 -3.20
CA LEU A 42 -0.90 -24.45 -3.28
C LEU A 42 0.08 -23.49 -3.98
N LYS A 43 -0.44 -22.50 -4.67
CA LYS A 43 0.35 -21.33 -5.10
C LYS A 43 0.42 -20.35 -3.93
N ILE A 44 1.60 -20.14 -3.38
CA ILE A 44 1.80 -19.37 -2.16
C ILE A 44 2.50 -18.06 -2.50
N LEU A 45 1.95 -16.95 -2.02
CA LEU A 45 2.58 -15.63 -2.08
C LEU A 45 3.05 -15.22 -0.69
N TYR A 46 4.38 -15.09 -0.52
CA TYR A 46 4.99 -14.52 0.68
C TYR A 46 5.19 -13.02 0.48
N LEU A 47 4.49 -12.20 1.27
CA LEU A 47 4.66 -10.75 1.26
C LEU A 47 5.68 -10.31 2.31
N ALA A 48 6.84 -9.87 1.85
CA ALA A 48 7.87 -9.28 2.70
C ALA A 48 7.57 -7.80 2.94
N TYR A 49 7.87 -7.33 4.15
CA TYR A 49 7.67 -5.92 4.53
C TYR A 49 8.53 -4.95 3.67
N ASN A 50 9.78 -5.32 3.40
CA ASN A 50 10.71 -4.51 2.63
C ASN A 50 11.57 -5.34 1.68
N LYS A 51 12.30 -4.64 0.80
CA LYS A 51 13.18 -5.25 -0.21
C LYS A 51 14.32 -6.06 0.40
N SER A 52 14.92 -5.58 1.49
CA SER A 52 16.01 -6.29 2.17
C SER A 52 15.56 -7.66 2.67
N LEU A 53 14.39 -7.73 3.32
CA LEU A 53 13.82 -9.00 3.76
C LEU A 53 13.49 -9.92 2.59
N GLN A 54 12.92 -9.38 1.50
CA GLN A 54 12.66 -10.14 0.28
C GLN A 54 13.93 -10.79 -0.25
N THR A 55 15.02 -10.00 -0.40
CA THR A 55 16.32 -10.48 -0.92
C THR A 55 16.92 -11.55 -0.01
N SER A 56 16.95 -11.31 1.31
CA SER A 56 17.45 -12.27 2.29
C SER A 56 16.69 -13.60 2.25
N LEU A 57 15.37 -13.56 2.06
CA LEU A 57 14.57 -14.78 1.93
C LEU A 57 14.84 -15.49 0.60
N GLN A 58 14.95 -14.76 -0.49
CA GLN A 58 15.29 -15.33 -1.79
C GLN A 58 16.64 -16.00 -1.78
N GLU A 59 17.63 -15.43 -1.10
CA GLU A 59 18.97 -16.03 -0.92
C GLU A 59 18.90 -17.33 -0.11
N LYS A 60 18.20 -17.34 1.01
CA LYS A 60 17.99 -18.53 1.84
C LYS A 60 17.28 -19.66 1.11
N LEU A 61 16.49 -19.32 0.11
CA LEU A 61 15.68 -20.27 -0.65
C LEU A 61 16.30 -20.70 -1.97
N LYS A 62 17.48 -20.17 -2.35
CA LYS A 62 18.15 -20.56 -3.60
C LYS A 62 18.33 -22.07 -3.73
N ASP A 63 18.64 -22.74 -2.62
CA ASP A 63 18.85 -24.19 -2.57
C ASP A 63 17.55 -25.00 -2.46
N TYR A 64 16.41 -24.32 -2.22
CA TYR A 64 15.12 -24.93 -2.11
C TYR A 64 14.35 -24.72 -3.43
N LYS A 65 14.11 -25.78 -4.16
CA LYS A 65 13.29 -25.73 -5.38
C LYS A 65 11.79 -25.64 -5.01
N LEU A 66 11.31 -24.43 -4.74
CA LEU A 66 9.91 -24.15 -4.38
C LEU A 66 9.23 -23.29 -5.48
N PRO A 67 8.94 -23.87 -6.66
CA PRO A 67 8.41 -23.09 -7.80
C PRO A 67 7.00 -22.51 -7.53
N TYR A 68 6.30 -23.05 -6.55
CA TYR A 68 4.97 -22.61 -6.13
C TYR A 68 5.00 -21.45 -5.11
N LEU A 69 6.19 -21.08 -4.60
CA LEU A 69 6.36 -19.99 -3.63
C LEU A 69 6.91 -18.75 -4.33
N GLN A 70 6.09 -17.73 -4.43
CA GLN A 70 6.48 -16.40 -4.88
C GLN A 70 6.77 -15.51 -3.68
N ILE A 71 7.93 -14.80 -3.69
CA ILE A 71 8.28 -13.82 -2.66
C ILE A 71 8.27 -12.43 -3.28
N SER A 72 7.50 -11.53 -2.73
CA SER A 72 7.37 -10.15 -3.20
C SER A 72 7.23 -9.18 -2.04
N THR A 73 7.50 -7.90 -2.26
CA THR A 73 6.99 -6.85 -1.38
C THR A 73 5.63 -6.39 -1.88
N ILE A 74 4.83 -5.75 -1.00
CA ILE A 74 3.54 -5.15 -1.39
C ILE A 74 3.74 -4.15 -2.53
N HIS A 75 4.78 -3.30 -2.43
CA HIS A 75 5.10 -2.33 -3.48
C HIS A 75 5.45 -2.98 -4.82
N SER A 76 6.29 -4.04 -4.81
CA SER A 76 6.63 -4.76 -6.05
C SER A 76 5.41 -5.46 -6.65
N LEU A 77 4.54 -6.02 -5.81
CA LEU A 77 3.30 -6.64 -6.28
C LEU A 77 2.38 -5.61 -6.92
N ALA A 78 2.15 -4.47 -6.26
CA ALA A 78 1.35 -3.37 -6.78
C ALA A 78 1.94 -2.81 -8.08
N TYR A 79 3.26 -2.54 -8.10
CA TYR A 79 3.98 -2.04 -9.28
C TYR A 79 3.75 -2.92 -10.52
N ASN A 80 3.89 -4.23 -10.35
CA ASN A 80 3.67 -5.17 -11.45
C ASN A 80 2.19 -5.28 -11.83
N LYS A 81 1.29 -5.23 -10.84
CA LYS A 81 -0.15 -5.39 -11.08
C LYS A 81 -0.77 -4.23 -11.87
N ILE A 82 -0.30 -3.00 -11.60
CA ILE A 82 -0.74 -1.80 -12.33
C ILE A 82 0.13 -1.51 -13.57
N GLU A 83 1.08 -2.38 -13.89
CA GLU A 83 2.02 -2.21 -15.01
C GLU A 83 2.75 -0.86 -14.96
N ALA A 84 3.17 -0.45 -13.75
CA ALA A 84 3.74 0.87 -13.48
C ALA A 84 5.02 1.17 -14.30
N TYR A 85 5.67 0.15 -14.86
CA TYR A 85 6.79 0.30 -15.78
C TYR A 85 6.41 0.99 -17.11
N ASN A 86 5.11 1.06 -17.42
CA ASN A 86 4.61 1.80 -18.60
C ASN A 86 4.45 3.31 -18.32
N TYR A 87 4.68 3.77 -17.08
CA TYR A 87 4.46 5.15 -16.66
C TYR A 87 5.72 5.75 -16.06
N ALA A 88 5.89 7.08 -16.23
CA ALA A 88 6.90 7.84 -15.49
C ALA A 88 6.40 8.05 -14.05
N LEU A 89 6.97 7.30 -13.10
CA LEU A 89 6.62 7.41 -11.68
C LEU A 89 7.28 8.64 -11.08
N THR A 90 6.51 9.48 -10.41
CA THR A 90 7.00 10.60 -9.60
C THR A 90 6.78 10.28 -8.12
N ALA A 91 7.74 10.67 -7.28
CA ALA A 91 7.65 10.43 -5.83
C ALA A 91 6.53 11.25 -5.17
N ASP A 92 6.19 12.39 -5.76
CA ASP A 92 5.17 13.31 -5.25
C ASP A 92 4.57 14.13 -6.38
N LEU A 93 3.35 14.63 -6.18
CA LEU A 93 2.72 15.60 -7.05
C LEU A 93 3.38 16.96 -6.84
N LYS A 94 4.19 17.42 -7.83
CA LYS A 94 4.99 18.62 -7.72
C LYS A 94 4.12 19.89 -7.72
N ASN A 95 4.44 20.84 -6.86
CA ASN A 95 3.69 22.10 -6.70
C ASN A 95 3.48 22.84 -8.03
N HIS A 96 4.53 22.95 -8.86
CA HIS A 96 4.45 23.65 -10.14
C HIS A 96 3.48 22.99 -11.14
N VAL A 97 3.27 21.66 -11.03
CA VAL A 97 2.28 20.96 -11.86
C VAL A 97 0.87 21.34 -11.44
N ILE A 98 0.61 21.35 -10.12
CA ILE A 98 -0.69 21.75 -9.57
C ILE A 98 -0.96 23.23 -9.91
N GLU A 99 0.04 24.09 -9.71
CA GLU A 99 -0.05 25.53 -10.03
C GLU A 99 -0.38 25.76 -11.51
N LYS A 100 0.27 25.02 -12.41
CA LYS A 100 -0.04 25.07 -13.83
C LYS A 100 -1.48 24.65 -14.13
N ILE A 101 -1.99 23.60 -13.49
CA ILE A 101 -3.37 23.15 -13.65
C ILE A 101 -4.34 24.24 -13.16
N ILE A 102 -4.12 24.77 -11.95
CA ILE A 102 -4.94 25.84 -11.38
C ILE A 102 -5.02 27.05 -12.33
N THR A 103 -3.89 27.46 -12.89
CA THR A 103 -3.79 28.60 -13.81
C THR A 103 -4.44 28.28 -15.17
N THR A 104 -4.17 27.08 -15.74
CA THR A 104 -4.66 26.71 -17.07
C THR A 104 -6.20 26.60 -17.10
N TYR A 105 -6.80 26.13 -16.02
CA TYR A 105 -8.25 25.93 -15.93
C TYR A 105 -8.95 27.06 -15.18
N GLU A 106 -8.25 28.17 -14.87
CA GLU A 106 -8.81 29.37 -14.21
C GLU A 106 -9.60 29.06 -12.94
N LEU A 107 -9.15 28.01 -12.20
CA LEU A 107 -9.89 27.45 -11.06
C LEU A 107 -10.07 28.45 -9.90
N ARG A 108 -9.38 29.61 -9.93
CA ARG A 108 -9.49 30.66 -8.90
C ARG A 108 -10.51 31.75 -9.23
N GLU A 109 -10.98 31.86 -10.46
CA GLU A 109 -11.85 32.98 -10.88
C GLU A 109 -13.25 32.90 -10.29
N HIS A 110 -13.68 31.69 -9.87
CA HIS A 110 -15.02 31.46 -9.32
C HIS A 110 -15.07 31.39 -7.79
N GLN A 111 -13.97 31.76 -7.11
CA GLN A 111 -13.88 31.63 -5.65
C GLN A 111 -14.56 32.81 -4.93
N LYS A 112 -15.33 32.46 -3.89
CA LYS A 112 -15.95 33.47 -2.99
C LYS A 112 -14.96 34.14 -2.05
N ALA A 113 -13.81 33.48 -1.76
CA ALA A 113 -12.76 33.99 -0.88
C ALA A 113 -11.39 33.84 -1.54
N TYR A 114 -10.49 34.81 -1.30
CA TYR A 114 -9.12 34.77 -1.79
C TYR A 114 -8.26 33.90 -0.86
N TYR A 115 -7.72 32.81 -1.40
CA TYR A 115 -6.72 31.97 -0.73
C TYR A 115 -5.35 32.10 -1.40
N PRO A 116 -4.26 32.15 -0.64
CA PRO A 116 -2.91 32.04 -1.19
C PRO A 116 -2.75 30.76 -1.98
N ILE A 117 -2.08 30.81 -3.12
CA ILE A 117 -1.90 29.64 -4.01
C ILE A 117 -1.26 28.44 -3.30
N ALA A 118 -0.39 28.71 -2.32
CA ALA A 118 0.25 27.67 -1.52
C ALA A 118 -0.77 26.85 -0.69
N GLU A 119 -1.78 27.49 -0.12
CA GLU A 119 -2.84 26.81 0.62
C GLU A 119 -3.74 25.98 -0.32
N TYR A 120 -4.00 26.51 -1.50
CA TYR A 120 -4.75 25.81 -2.54
C TYR A 120 -4.02 24.54 -3.01
N ILE A 121 -2.72 24.63 -3.23
CA ILE A 121 -1.87 23.49 -3.58
C ILE A 121 -1.88 22.44 -2.45
N ALA A 122 -1.77 22.87 -1.20
CA ALA A 122 -1.79 21.98 -0.05
C ALA A 122 -3.13 21.22 0.04
N LEU A 123 -4.24 21.94 -0.15
CA LEU A 123 -5.59 21.35 -0.16
C LEU A 123 -5.77 20.31 -1.26
N ILE A 124 -5.32 20.62 -2.49
CA ILE A 124 -5.38 19.68 -3.62
C ILE A 124 -4.57 18.43 -3.33
N LYS A 125 -3.34 18.56 -2.79
CA LYS A 125 -2.51 17.42 -2.43
C LYS A 125 -3.16 16.54 -1.36
N ASP A 126 -3.74 17.15 -0.34
CA ASP A 126 -4.41 16.42 0.73
C ASP A 126 -5.64 15.68 0.21
N LEU A 127 -6.45 16.31 -0.64
CA LEU A 127 -7.61 15.70 -1.28
C LEU A 127 -7.20 14.51 -2.18
N VAL A 128 -6.13 14.68 -2.97
CA VAL A 128 -5.61 13.59 -3.81
C VAL A 128 -5.11 12.43 -2.96
N ASN A 129 -4.37 12.70 -1.88
CA ASN A 129 -3.92 11.68 -0.95
C ASN A 129 -5.10 10.96 -0.28
N PHE A 130 -6.11 11.70 0.14
CA PHE A 130 -7.32 11.13 0.71
C PHE A 130 -8.02 10.20 -0.29
N TYR A 131 -8.21 10.66 -1.52
CA TYR A 131 -8.80 9.86 -2.59
C TYR A 131 -8.03 8.57 -2.86
N CYS A 132 -6.70 8.66 -3.01
CA CYS A 132 -5.83 7.51 -3.28
C CYS A 132 -5.84 6.47 -2.14
N ASN A 133 -6.12 6.89 -0.90
CA ASN A 133 -6.18 6.01 0.27
C ASN A 133 -7.62 5.60 0.64
N SER A 134 -8.61 6.10 -0.06
CA SER A 134 -10.01 5.73 0.15
C SER A 134 -10.40 4.47 -0.62
N SER A 135 -11.48 3.82 -0.21
CA SER A 135 -12.11 2.74 -0.98
C SER A 135 -13.09 3.26 -2.05
N LEU A 136 -13.21 4.58 -2.20
CA LEU A 136 -14.12 5.22 -3.14
C LEU A 136 -13.52 5.20 -4.55
N ILE A 137 -14.32 4.86 -5.53
CA ILE A 137 -13.88 4.65 -6.92
C ILE A 137 -14.07 5.93 -7.75
N ALA A 138 -14.96 6.83 -7.33
CA ALA A 138 -15.31 8.02 -8.07
C ALA A 138 -15.03 9.31 -7.28
N LEU A 139 -14.62 10.36 -7.98
CA LEU A 139 -14.56 11.74 -7.48
C LEU A 139 -15.98 12.32 -7.53
N ASP A 140 -16.79 12.00 -6.53
CA ASP A 140 -18.17 12.44 -6.41
C ASP A 140 -18.45 13.19 -5.09
N SER A 141 -19.69 13.60 -4.88
CA SER A 141 -20.13 14.26 -3.65
C SER A 141 -19.88 13.43 -2.39
N LYS A 142 -19.90 12.09 -2.48
CA LYS A 142 -19.67 11.20 -1.36
C LYS A 142 -18.19 11.23 -0.91
N LEU A 143 -17.26 11.34 -1.88
CA LEU A 143 -15.85 11.53 -1.57
C LEU A 143 -15.65 12.85 -0.82
N LEU A 144 -16.23 13.95 -1.31
CA LEU A 144 -16.12 15.26 -0.69
C LEU A 144 -16.71 15.27 0.73
N GLU A 145 -17.86 14.65 0.95
CA GLU A 145 -18.47 14.52 2.27
C GLU A 145 -17.59 13.69 3.23
N SER A 146 -17.00 12.60 2.74
CA SER A 146 -16.08 11.77 3.55
C SER A 146 -14.80 12.52 3.89
N TYR A 147 -14.26 13.26 2.93
CA TYR A 147 -13.08 14.11 3.12
C TYR A 147 -13.33 15.20 4.17
N LYS A 148 -14.47 15.91 4.07
CA LYS A 148 -14.87 16.94 5.04
C LYS A 148 -14.94 16.43 6.48
N LYS A 149 -15.36 15.17 6.67
CA LYS A 149 -15.49 14.55 8.01
C LYS A 149 -14.17 14.07 8.59
N GLN A 150 -13.18 13.75 7.76
CA GLN A 150 -11.97 13.04 8.18
C GLN A 150 -10.69 13.88 8.08
N SER A 151 -10.74 15.03 7.40
CA SER A 151 -9.57 15.91 7.22
C SER A 151 -9.81 17.25 7.90
N ASP A 152 -8.80 17.72 8.64
CA ASP A 152 -8.80 19.08 9.22
C ASP A 152 -8.84 20.16 8.12
N LEU A 153 -8.31 19.87 6.94
CA LEU A 153 -8.39 20.72 5.75
C LEU A 153 -9.75 20.60 5.06
N GLY A 154 -10.47 19.50 5.27
CA GLY A 154 -11.78 19.26 4.69
C GLY A 154 -12.84 20.32 5.06
N ALA A 155 -12.75 20.89 6.27
CA ALA A 155 -13.60 21.98 6.70
C ALA A 155 -13.41 23.25 5.84
N LYS A 156 -12.18 23.52 5.38
CA LYS A 156 -11.85 24.66 4.53
C LYS A 156 -12.38 24.52 3.10
N VAL A 157 -12.66 23.30 2.63
CA VAL A 157 -13.24 23.05 1.30
C VAL A 157 -14.65 23.66 1.18
N LEU A 158 -15.39 23.71 2.29
CA LEU A 158 -16.73 24.33 2.33
C LEU A 158 -16.70 25.84 2.07
N GLU A 159 -15.58 26.50 2.40
CA GLU A 159 -15.40 27.93 2.17
C GLU A 159 -14.98 28.24 0.73
N LEU A 160 -14.50 27.21 0.01
CA LEU A 160 -14.00 27.30 -1.37
C LEU A 160 -15.05 26.95 -2.44
N LEU A 161 -16.11 26.25 -2.04
CA LEU A 161 -17.23 25.86 -2.92
C LEU A 161 -18.44 26.81 -2.69
#